data_42bbb5974fc7989a3396b3fcc5c3fec9
#
_entry.id   42bbb5974fc7989a3396b3fcc5c3fec9
#
_cell.length_a   1.000
_cell.length_b   1.000
_cell.length_c   1.000
_cell.angle_alpha   90.00
_cell.angle_beta   90.00
_cell.angle_gamma   90.00
#
_symmetry.space_group_name_H-M   'P 1'
#
loop_
_entity.id
_entity.type
_entity.pdbx_description
1 polymer ?
#
loop_
_entity_poly.entity_id
_entity_poly.type
_entity_poly.pdbx_seq_one_letter_code
_entity_poly.pdbx_strand_id
1 'polypeptide(L)'
;MNNSVKTDDVIFNFFKQICDEKNDKKCVELGNNWINAMETNLSKMESNLEEKDIIKHKDDIQNNRKHLNSLKGKNSSEWREYATKCMVEIMDNKV
;
A
#
# COMPACT_ATOMS: atom_id res chain seq x y z
N MET A 1 4.53 -7.12 -22.53
CA MET A 1 4.92 -7.15 -21.10
C MET A 1 3.78 -6.71 -20.24
N ASN A 2 3.53 -7.47 -19.22
CA ASN A 2 2.41 -7.19 -18.32
C ASN A 2 2.83 -6.18 -17.26
N ASN A 3 2.25 -4.97 -17.29
CA ASN A 3 2.54 -3.91 -16.32
C ASN A 3 2.17 -4.31 -14.88
N SER A 4 1.20 -5.20 -14.71
CA SER A 4 0.79 -5.70 -13.40
C SER A 4 1.92 -6.45 -12.69
N VAL A 5 2.68 -7.25 -13.42
CA VAL A 5 3.81 -8.01 -12.87
C VAL A 5 4.87 -7.06 -12.34
N LYS A 6 5.18 -6.00 -13.10
CA LYS A 6 6.13 -4.97 -12.67
C LYS A 6 5.68 -4.25 -11.41
N THR A 7 4.41 -3.91 -11.34
CA THR A 7 3.84 -3.23 -10.17
C THR A 7 3.91 -4.12 -8.94
N ASP A 8 3.55 -5.39 -9.09
CA ASP A 8 3.60 -6.36 -7.99
C ASP A 8 5.03 -6.54 -7.48
N ASP A 9 6.02 -6.58 -8.39
CA ASP A 9 7.43 -6.70 -8.01
C ASP A 9 7.92 -5.48 -7.22
N VAL A 10 7.51 -4.28 -7.63
CA VAL A 10 7.87 -3.04 -6.93
C VAL A 10 7.25 -3.04 -5.53
N ILE A 11 5.98 -3.39 -5.40
CA ILE A 11 5.27 -3.46 -4.13
C ILE A 11 5.89 -4.53 -3.23
N PHE A 12 6.17 -5.72 -3.77
CA PHE A 12 6.81 -6.80 -3.04
C PHE A 12 8.16 -6.37 -2.47
N ASN A 13 8.99 -5.75 -3.31
CA ASN A 13 10.31 -5.28 -2.88
C ASN A 13 10.21 -4.21 -1.80
N PHE A 14 9.22 -3.35 -1.87
CA PHE A 14 8.99 -2.33 -0.86
C PHE A 14 8.66 -2.96 0.50
N PHE A 15 7.75 -3.91 0.53
CA PHE A 15 7.39 -4.62 1.77
C PHE A 15 8.56 -5.47 2.28
N LYS A 16 9.35 -6.04 1.38
CA LYS A 16 10.57 -6.75 1.77
C LYS A 16 11.54 -5.81 2.49
N GLN A 17 11.71 -4.59 2.02
CA GLN A 17 12.55 -3.60 2.69
C GLN A 17 12.06 -3.32 4.11
N ILE A 18 10.75 -3.22 4.31
CA ILE A 18 10.17 -3.02 5.64
C ILE A 18 10.52 -4.20 6.55
N CYS A 19 10.39 -5.43 6.06
CA CYS A 19 10.70 -6.63 6.83
C CYS A 19 12.18 -6.75 7.15
N ASP A 20 13.05 -6.38 6.21
CA ASP A 20 14.50 -6.52 6.34
C ASP A 20 15.14 -5.38 7.14
N GLU A 21 14.44 -4.26 7.33
CA GLU A 21 14.97 -3.11 8.05
C GLU A 21 15.09 -3.44 9.53
N LYS A 22 16.32 -3.45 10.03
CA LYS A 22 16.63 -3.78 11.42
C LYS A 22 16.39 -2.61 12.37
N ASN A 23 16.48 -1.39 11.87
CA ASN A 23 16.23 -0.19 12.66
C ASN A 23 14.72 0.05 12.75
N ASP A 24 14.17 -0.02 13.97
CA ASP A 24 12.73 0.11 14.17
C ASP A 24 12.17 1.45 13.70
N LYS A 25 12.91 2.53 13.95
CA LYS A 25 12.51 3.86 13.52
C LYS A 25 12.41 3.97 12.00
N LYS A 26 13.41 3.45 11.30
CA LYS A 26 13.42 3.45 9.84
C LYS A 26 12.32 2.57 9.26
N CYS A 27 12.03 1.45 9.91
CA CYS A 27 10.93 0.56 9.52
C CYS A 27 9.60 1.31 9.54
N VAL A 28 9.34 2.05 10.61
CA VAL A 28 8.13 2.87 10.73
C VAL A 28 8.11 3.99 9.70
N GLU A 29 9.25 4.63 9.42
CA GLU A 29 9.34 5.65 8.38
C GLU A 29 8.99 5.10 7.00
N LEU A 30 9.47 3.90 6.67
CA LEU A 30 9.11 3.23 5.41
C LEU A 30 7.61 2.99 5.32
N GLY A 31 7.01 2.52 6.41
CA GLY A 31 5.56 2.32 6.46
C GLY A 31 4.79 3.61 6.26
N ASN A 32 5.18 4.67 6.93
CA ASN A 32 4.54 5.98 6.79
C ASN A 32 4.70 6.55 5.38
N ASN A 33 5.85 6.34 4.75
CA ASN A 33 6.07 6.73 3.36
C ASN A 33 5.13 5.99 2.42
N TRP A 34 4.88 4.72 2.67
CA TRP A 34 3.90 3.93 1.92
C TRP A 34 2.50 4.53 2.01
N ILE A 35 2.06 4.88 3.23
CA ILE A 35 0.76 5.51 3.45
C ILE A 35 0.65 6.81 2.65
N ASN A 36 1.64 7.67 2.74
CA ASN A 36 1.66 8.96 2.05
C ASN A 36 1.61 8.79 0.54
N ALA A 37 2.37 7.83 0.00
CA ALA A 37 2.37 7.55 -1.43
C ALA A 37 1.00 7.06 -1.90
N MET A 38 0.35 6.19 -1.14
CA MET A 38 -0.96 5.67 -1.49
C MET A 38 -2.05 6.74 -1.39
N GLU A 39 -2.00 7.60 -0.38
CA GLU A 39 -2.93 8.73 -0.25
C GLU A 39 -2.80 9.70 -1.43
N THR A 40 -1.57 9.97 -1.84
CA THR A 40 -1.30 10.82 -3.01
C THR A 40 -1.88 10.20 -4.28
N ASN A 41 -1.69 8.89 -4.46
CA ASN A 41 -2.23 8.17 -5.62
C ASN A 41 -3.75 8.20 -5.66
N LEU A 42 -4.40 8.02 -4.51
CA LEU A 42 -5.87 8.10 -4.43
C LEU A 42 -6.37 9.49 -4.80
N SER A 43 -5.70 10.53 -4.32
CA SER A 43 -6.06 11.92 -4.65
C SER A 43 -5.91 12.21 -6.14
N LYS A 44 -4.84 11.70 -6.75
CA LYS A 44 -4.62 11.84 -8.19
C LYS A 44 -5.69 11.11 -9.00
N MET A 45 -6.06 9.91 -8.57
CA MET A 45 -7.16 9.16 -9.21
C MET A 45 -8.45 9.95 -9.17
N GLU A 46 -8.83 10.48 -8.01
CA GLU A 46 -10.04 11.29 -7.88
C GLU A 46 -10.03 12.51 -8.80
N SER A 47 -8.87 13.18 -8.91
CA SER A 47 -8.74 14.36 -9.74
C SER A 47 -8.87 14.07 -11.24
N ASN A 48 -8.52 12.86 -11.66
CA ASN A 48 -8.52 12.46 -13.06
C ASN A 48 -9.81 11.76 -13.50
N LEU A 49 -10.66 11.35 -12.55
CA LEU A 49 -11.92 10.70 -12.85
C LEU A 49 -13.00 11.72 -13.17
N GLU A 50 -13.88 11.38 -14.11
CA GLU A 50 -15.10 12.15 -14.35
C GLU A 50 -16.05 11.96 -13.17
N GLU A 51 -16.95 12.91 -12.97
CA GLU A 51 -17.90 12.90 -11.85
C GLU A 51 -18.67 11.58 -11.74
N LYS A 52 -19.13 11.04 -12.87
CA LYS A 52 -19.87 9.77 -12.90
C LYS A 52 -19.02 8.61 -12.41
N ASP A 53 -17.71 8.63 -12.70
CA ASP A 53 -16.79 7.57 -12.30
C ASP A 53 -16.43 7.70 -10.82
N ILE A 54 -16.33 8.92 -10.30
CA ILE A 54 -16.12 9.15 -8.87
C ILE A 54 -17.30 8.58 -8.08
N ILE A 55 -18.52 8.83 -8.53
CA ILE A 55 -19.72 8.29 -7.89
C ILE A 55 -19.72 6.76 -7.94
N LYS A 56 -19.37 6.18 -9.08
CA LYS A 56 -19.31 4.72 -9.27
C LYS A 56 -18.30 4.05 -8.36
N HIS A 57 -17.14 4.68 -8.16
CA HIS A 57 -16.05 4.11 -7.38
C HIS A 57 -15.92 4.70 -5.97
N LYS A 58 -16.91 5.46 -5.55
CA LYS A 58 -16.90 6.16 -4.27
C LYS A 58 -16.62 5.21 -3.09
N ASP A 59 -17.29 4.07 -3.06
CA ASP A 59 -17.14 3.12 -1.96
C ASP A 59 -15.74 2.50 -1.94
N ASP A 60 -15.20 2.17 -3.10
CA ASP A 60 -13.85 1.62 -3.21
C ASP A 60 -12.81 2.63 -2.74
N ILE A 61 -12.95 3.89 -3.14
CA ILE A 61 -12.03 4.96 -2.73
C ILE A 61 -12.10 5.17 -1.22
N GLN A 62 -13.30 5.22 -0.65
CA GLN A 62 -13.48 5.38 0.79
C GLN A 62 -12.91 4.19 1.57
N ASN A 63 -13.12 2.98 1.08
CA ASN A 63 -12.59 1.77 1.73
C ASN A 63 -11.06 1.77 1.72
N ASN A 64 -10.44 2.19 0.62
CA ASN A 64 -9.00 2.31 0.54
C ASN A 64 -8.46 3.37 1.51
N ARG A 65 -9.13 4.51 1.63
CA ARG A 65 -8.74 5.54 2.60
C ARG A 65 -8.87 5.05 4.04
N LYS A 66 -9.94 4.33 4.35
CA LYS A 66 -10.13 3.71 5.67
C LYS A 66 -9.00 2.73 5.99
N HIS A 67 -8.64 1.90 5.01
CA HIS A 67 -7.56 0.94 5.16
C HIS A 67 -6.23 1.67 5.46
N LEU A 68 -5.92 2.71 4.69
CA LEU A 68 -4.71 3.49 4.91
C LEU A 68 -4.70 4.15 6.28
N ASN A 69 -5.84 4.68 6.72
CA ASN A 69 -5.95 5.27 8.06
C ASN A 69 -5.72 4.22 9.16
N SER A 70 -6.14 2.98 8.93
CA SER A 70 -5.93 1.90 9.89
C SER A 70 -4.46 1.52 10.06
N LEU A 71 -3.63 1.84 9.06
CA LEU A 71 -2.20 1.56 9.10
C LEU A 71 -1.40 2.64 9.84
N LYS A 72 -2.00 3.80 10.09
CA LYS A 72 -1.33 4.89 10.79
C LYS A 72 -1.14 4.51 12.26
N GLY A 73 0.02 4.84 12.79
CA GLY A 73 0.34 4.56 14.19
C GLY A 73 0.86 3.17 14.47
N LYS A 74 1.09 2.36 13.44
CA LYS A 74 1.71 1.04 13.63
C LYS A 74 3.16 1.18 14.09
N ASN A 75 3.57 0.31 15.03
CA ASN A 75 4.98 0.21 15.40
C ASN A 75 5.73 -0.68 14.41
N SER A 76 7.05 -0.83 14.59
CA SER A 76 7.88 -1.61 13.69
C SER A 76 7.46 -3.07 13.59
N SER A 77 7.11 -3.67 14.71
CA SER A 77 6.66 -5.07 14.75
C SER A 77 5.37 -5.25 13.93
N GLU A 78 4.42 -4.35 14.11
CA GLU A 78 3.15 -4.37 13.37
C GLU A 78 3.36 -4.14 11.88
N TRP A 79 4.26 -3.23 11.50
CA TRP A 79 4.60 -3.00 10.10
C TRP A 79 5.23 -4.22 9.44
N ARG A 80 6.13 -4.89 10.15
CA ARG A 80 6.77 -6.11 9.63
C ARG A 80 5.75 -7.23 9.44
N GLU A 81 4.84 -7.38 10.37
CA GLU A 81 3.75 -8.36 10.26
C GLU A 81 2.84 -8.05 9.07
N TYR A 82 2.42 -6.81 8.93
CA TYR A 82 1.60 -6.36 7.80
C TYR A 82 2.32 -6.60 6.47
N ALA A 83 3.59 -6.21 6.39
CA ALA A 83 4.39 -6.38 5.17
C ALA A 83 4.53 -7.86 4.81
N THR A 84 4.74 -8.73 5.80
CA THR A 84 4.83 -10.16 5.57
C THR A 84 3.53 -10.72 4.99
N LYS A 85 2.40 -10.31 5.54
CA LYS A 85 1.09 -10.73 5.01
C LYS A 85 0.89 -10.29 3.57
N CYS A 86 1.26 -9.05 3.25
CA CYS A 86 1.14 -8.53 1.90
C CYS A 86 2.02 -9.27 0.91
N MET A 87 3.25 -9.60 1.31
CA MET A 87 4.16 -10.38 0.46
C MET A 87 3.60 -11.78 0.18
N VAL A 88 3.05 -12.44 1.19
CA VAL A 88 2.44 -13.76 1.03
C VAL A 88 1.27 -13.70 0.06
N GLU A 89 0.42 -12.71 0.18
CA GLU A 89 -0.71 -12.51 -0.74
C GLU A 89 -0.26 -12.30 -2.18
N ILE A 90 0.77 -11.50 -2.38
CA ILE A 90 1.33 -11.27 -3.72
C ILE A 90 1.88 -12.59 -4.30
N MET A 91 2.60 -13.36 -3.50
CA MET A 91 3.14 -14.65 -3.94
C MET A 91 2.03 -15.65 -4.28
N ASP A 92 0.98 -15.71 -3.49
CA ASP A 92 -0.15 -16.61 -3.73
C ASP A 92 -0.88 -16.25 -5.03
N ASN A 93 -0.98 -14.97 -5.34
CA ASN A 93 -1.66 -14.50 -6.55
C ASN A 93 -0.84 -14.72 -7.83
N LYS A 94 0.45 -15.02 -7.71
CA LYS A 94 1.32 -15.28 -8.87
C LYS A 94 1.27 -16.72 -9.36
N VAL A 95 0.60 -17.58 -8.67
CA VAL A 95 0.56 -19.03 -9.01
C VAL A 95 -0.46 -19.33 -10.12
#